data_0a243e0b7b96260222dec4b108467ea3
#
_entry.id   0a243e0b7b96260222dec4b108467ea3
#
_cell.length_a   1.000
_cell.length_b   1.000
_cell.length_c   1.000
_cell.angle_alpha   90.00
_cell.angle_beta   90.00
_cell.angle_gamma   90.00
#
_symmetry.space_group_name_H-M   'P 1'
#
loop_
_entity.id
_entity.type
_entity.pdbx_description
1 polymer ?
#
loop_
_entity_poly.entity_id
_entity_poly.type
_entity_poly.pdbx_seq_one_letter_code
_entity_poly.pdbx_strand_id
1 'polypeptide(L)'
;MARDNFTKSVIETLKARVSHRCSNPDCRVPTSAPSSGNKAHTIGVAAHICAASPGGPRYDAEMSTHERKDINNAIWLCQNCSVKIDRDPNSFSVDLLNSWKIEAERKATLELGKKLPSDEEAVSLLTAALTGHTNNAITNVIRNSHKATNTALENLDPRFQVQSSYNNGITTFTLHAKENVPIAMTVFNKKDNPYDFKKLFEQGQSLEIESGDLRLEGSKLLG
;
A
#
# COMPACT_ATOMS: atom_id res chain seq x y z
N MET A 1 13.26 -46.10 -15.00
CA MET A 1 11.79 -45.94 -15.14
C MET A 1 11.50 -44.79 -16.08
N ALA A 2 10.45 -44.88 -16.90
CA ALA A 2 10.05 -43.78 -17.73
C ALA A 2 9.50 -42.62 -16.91
N ARG A 3 9.79 -41.38 -17.30
CA ARG A 3 9.26 -40.18 -16.64
C ARG A 3 7.78 -40.00 -16.96
N ASP A 4 6.95 -39.73 -15.97
CA ASP A 4 5.53 -39.46 -16.11
C ASP A 4 5.25 -38.08 -16.62
N ASN A 5 5.39 -37.86 -17.95
CA ASN A 5 5.22 -36.57 -18.59
C ASN A 5 3.73 -36.23 -18.79
N PHE A 6 3.37 -34.94 -18.72
CA PHE A 6 2.05 -34.44 -19.04
C PHE A 6 1.74 -34.59 -20.52
N THR A 7 0.48 -34.85 -20.87
CA THR A 7 0.01 -34.83 -22.22
C THR A 7 -0.06 -33.42 -22.81
N LYS A 8 -0.05 -33.28 -24.14
CA LYS A 8 -0.24 -31.97 -24.77
C LYS A 8 -1.53 -31.29 -24.33
N SER A 9 -2.62 -32.05 -24.20
CA SER A 9 -3.92 -31.52 -23.74
C SER A 9 -3.83 -30.92 -22.34
N VAL A 10 -3.19 -31.61 -21.40
CA VAL A 10 -2.97 -31.10 -20.04
C VAL A 10 -2.16 -29.82 -20.06
N ILE A 11 -1.07 -29.76 -20.86
CA ILE A 11 -0.22 -28.58 -20.97
C ILE A 11 -1.01 -27.39 -21.54
N GLU A 12 -1.79 -27.60 -22.62
CA GLU A 12 -2.59 -26.54 -23.26
C GLU A 12 -3.66 -26.01 -22.28
N THR A 13 -4.35 -26.89 -21.59
CA THR A 13 -5.34 -26.51 -20.59
C THR A 13 -4.70 -25.74 -19.43
N LEU A 14 -3.59 -26.27 -18.89
CA LEU A 14 -2.88 -25.65 -17.77
C LEU A 14 -2.46 -24.20 -18.06
N LYS A 15 -1.81 -23.97 -19.21
CA LYS A 15 -1.37 -22.61 -19.59
C LYS A 15 -2.54 -21.65 -19.83
N ALA A 16 -3.65 -22.16 -20.41
CA ALA A 16 -4.85 -21.36 -20.66
C ALA A 16 -5.52 -20.94 -19.33
N ARG A 17 -5.59 -21.85 -18.33
CA ARG A 17 -6.17 -21.57 -17.00
C ARG A 17 -5.52 -20.42 -16.25
N VAL A 18 -4.27 -20.09 -16.59
CA VAL A 18 -3.53 -18.98 -15.96
C VAL A 18 -3.25 -17.83 -16.94
N SER A 19 -4.02 -17.73 -18.02
CA SER A 19 -3.89 -16.72 -19.08
C SER A 19 -2.46 -16.63 -19.63
N HIS A 20 -1.77 -17.77 -19.82
CA HIS A 20 -0.39 -17.87 -20.27
C HIS A 20 0.62 -17.09 -19.40
N ARG A 21 0.33 -16.89 -18.10
CA ARG A 21 1.22 -16.20 -17.14
C ARG A 21 1.82 -17.16 -16.15
N CYS A 22 3.03 -16.86 -15.68
CA CYS A 22 3.68 -17.60 -14.61
C CYS A 22 2.80 -17.62 -13.34
N SER A 23 2.62 -18.79 -12.72
CA SER A 23 1.79 -18.95 -11.51
C SER A 23 2.47 -18.45 -10.24
N ASN A 24 3.80 -18.20 -10.25
CA ASN A 24 4.46 -17.59 -9.10
C ASN A 24 3.90 -16.18 -8.87
N PRO A 25 3.32 -15.88 -7.68
CA PRO A 25 2.67 -14.60 -7.38
C PRO A 25 3.61 -13.40 -7.51
N ASP A 26 4.91 -13.58 -7.21
CA ASP A 26 5.93 -12.52 -7.29
C ASP A 26 6.49 -12.32 -8.70
N CYS A 27 6.10 -13.18 -9.67
CA CYS A 27 6.62 -13.14 -11.03
C CYS A 27 5.57 -12.70 -12.03
N ARG A 28 4.50 -13.47 -12.22
CA ARG A 28 3.35 -13.23 -13.10
C ARG A 28 3.68 -12.79 -14.54
N VAL A 29 4.91 -13.01 -15.00
CA VAL A 29 5.31 -12.62 -16.37
C VAL A 29 4.50 -13.38 -17.41
N PRO A 30 4.15 -12.75 -18.56
CA PRO A 30 3.65 -13.46 -19.73
C PRO A 30 4.68 -14.50 -20.20
N THR A 31 4.21 -15.69 -20.55
CA THR A 31 5.10 -16.80 -20.93
C THR A 31 5.05 -17.13 -22.41
N SER A 32 4.16 -16.49 -23.18
CA SER A 32 4.01 -16.73 -24.60
C SER A 32 3.94 -15.42 -25.37
N ALA A 33 4.55 -15.41 -26.55
CA ALA A 33 4.55 -14.26 -27.44
C ALA A 33 4.55 -14.72 -28.91
N PRO A 34 4.17 -13.84 -29.85
CA PRO A 34 4.32 -14.11 -31.29
C PRO A 34 5.79 -14.38 -31.66
N SER A 35 6.00 -15.27 -32.61
CA SER A 35 7.29 -15.55 -33.25
C SER A 35 7.22 -15.20 -34.73
N SER A 36 8.30 -15.36 -35.43
CA SER A 36 8.32 -15.12 -36.90
C SER A 36 7.28 -15.97 -37.64
N GLY A 37 6.63 -15.38 -38.63
CA GLY A 37 5.52 -15.99 -39.39
C GLY A 37 4.28 -16.20 -38.50
N ASN A 38 3.54 -17.28 -38.73
CA ASN A 38 2.30 -17.62 -38.04
C ASN A 38 2.54 -18.49 -36.79
N LYS A 39 3.68 -18.33 -36.09
CA LYS A 39 4.06 -19.14 -34.95
C LYS A 39 4.03 -18.32 -33.64
N ALA A 40 3.98 -19.03 -32.54
CA ALA A 40 4.20 -18.49 -31.22
C ALA A 40 5.35 -19.22 -30.52
N HIS A 41 6.11 -18.52 -29.70
CA HIS A 41 7.09 -19.12 -28.80
C HIS A 41 6.65 -19.00 -27.37
N THR A 42 7.15 -19.90 -26.52
CA THR A 42 6.85 -19.89 -25.09
C THR A 42 8.11 -20.15 -24.28
N ILE A 43 8.21 -19.42 -23.17
CA ILE A 43 9.18 -19.67 -22.09
C ILE A 43 8.49 -20.33 -20.89
N GLY A 44 7.22 -20.73 -21.06
CA GLY A 44 6.44 -21.40 -20.04
C GLY A 44 6.73 -22.90 -19.98
N VAL A 45 6.66 -23.44 -18.81
CA VAL A 45 6.91 -24.85 -18.49
C VAL A 45 5.76 -25.40 -17.65
N ALA A 46 5.23 -26.55 -18.03
CA ALA A 46 4.37 -27.33 -17.14
C ALA A 46 5.27 -28.09 -16.16
N ALA A 47 5.44 -27.54 -14.97
CA ALA A 47 6.25 -28.14 -13.92
C ALA A 47 5.42 -29.09 -13.07
N HIS A 48 6.04 -30.17 -12.60
CA HIS A 48 5.41 -31.07 -11.64
C HIS A 48 5.46 -30.49 -10.23
N ILE A 49 4.34 -30.56 -9.51
CA ILE A 49 4.28 -30.21 -8.08
C ILE A 49 4.97 -31.32 -7.28
N CYS A 50 4.48 -32.56 -7.38
CA CYS A 50 5.18 -33.75 -6.95
C CYS A 50 5.89 -34.38 -8.14
N ALA A 51 7.17 -34.70 -8.01
CA ALA A 51 8.03 -35.12 -9.11
C ALA A 51 7.46 -36.30 -9.96
N ALA A 52 7.80 -36.25 -11.25
CA ALA A 52 7.40 -37.22 -12.25
C ALA A 52 8.06 -38.63 -12.10
N SER A 53 9.08 -38.74 -11.28
CA SER A 53 9.84 -40.00 -11.08
C SER A 53 10.57 -39.98 -9.73
N PRO A 54 10.92 -41.18 -9.20
CA PRO A 54 11.71 -41.30 -7.97
C PRO A 54 13.02 -40.51 -8.04
N GLY A 55 13.38 -39.94 -6.89
CA GLY A 55 14.57 -39.07 -6.76
C GLY A 55 14.39 -37.64 -7.23
N GLY A 56 13.26 -37.27 -7.80
CA GLY A 56 12.93 -35.88 -8.14
C GLY A 56 12.42 -35.09 -6.93
N PRO A 57 12.37 -33.75 -7.05
CA PRO A 57 11.89 -32.85 -6.00
C PRO A 57 10.46 -33.19 -5.59
N ARG A 58 10.19 -33.26 -4.26
CA ARG A 58 8.84 -33.50 -3.72
C ARG A 58 8.18 -34.79 -4.25
N TYR A 59 8.99 -35.83 -4.53
CA TYR A 59 8.46 -37.11 -5.00
C TYR A 59 7.58 -37.76 -3.94
N ASP A 60 6.41 -38.20 -4.36
CA ASP A 60 5.48 -39.00 -3.53
C ASP A 60 5.36 -40.41 -4.12
N ALA A 61 5.76 -41.42 -3.33
CA ALA A 61 5.73 -42.81 -3.73
C ALA A 61 4.30 -43.37 -3.77
N GLU A 62 3.37 -42.80 -3.02
CA GLU A 62 1.97 -43.24 -2.97
C GLU A 62 1.15 -42.77 -4.17
N MET A 63 1.61 -41.74 -4.87
CA MET A 63 0.94 -41.29 -6.08
C MET A 63 1.03 -42.32 -7.19
N SER A 64 -0.08 -42.61 -7.84
CA SER A 64 -0.14 -43.41 -9.06
C SER A 64 0.45 -42.66 -10.28
N THR A 65 0.82 -43.39 -11.33
CA THR A 65 1.22 -42.78 -12.61
C THR A 65 0.14 -41.87 -13.19
N HIS A 66 -1.13 -42.16 -12.99
CA HIS A 66 -2.24 -41.37 -13.45
C HIS A 66 -2.26 -40.00 -12.72
N GLU A 67 -2.18 -39.99 -11.40
CA GLU A 67 -2.13 -38.77 -10.60
C GLU A 67 -0.91 -37.91 -10.90
N ARG A 68 0.25 -38.54 -11.11
CA ARG A 68 1.47 -37.81 -11.50
C ARG A 68 1.34 -37.06 -12.83
N LYS A 69 0.54 -37.57 -13.79
CA LYS A 69 0.26 -36.96 -15.09
C LYS A 69 -0.96 -36.04 -15.10
N ASP A 70 -1.70 -36.00 -14.00
CA ASP A 70 -2.92 -35.22 -13.91
C ASP A 70 -2.63 -33.71 -13.81
N ILE A 71 -3.55 -32.89 -14.31
CA ILE A 71 -3.45 -31.43 -14.24
C ILE A 71 -3.37 -30.91 -12.81
N ASN A 72 -3.91 -31.64 -11.81
CA ASN A 72 -3.83 -31.26 -10.42
C ASN A 72 -2.39 -31.30 -9.88
N ASN A 73 -1.54 -32.18 -10.43
CA ASN A 73 -0.12 -32.23 -10.12
C ASN A 73 0.75 -31.32 -11.00
N ALA A 74 0.14 -30.45 -11.79
CA ALA A 74 0.84 -29.55 -12.69
C ALA A 74 0.68 -28.09 -12.29
N ILE A 75 1.75 -27.32 -12.39
CA ILE A 75 1.76 -25.87 -12.23
C ILE A 75 2.44 -25.20 -13.44
N TRP A 76 1.86 -24.11 -13.96
CA TRP A 76 2.42 -23.37 -15.08
C TRP A 76 3.38 -22.29 -14.60
N LEU A 77 4.64 -22.38 -14.97
CA LEU A 77 5.70 -21.46 -14.54
C LEU A 77 6.50 -20.96 -15.74
N CYS A 78 7.15 -19.80 -15.63
CA CYS A 78 8.23 -19.45 -16.54
C CYS A 78 9.46 -20.33 -16.26
N GLN A 79 10.36 -20.45 -17.21
CA GLN A 79 11.54 -21.31 -17.11
C GLN A 79 12.38 -21.02 -15.83
N ASN A 80 12.60 -19.73 -15.51
CA ASN A 80 13.34 -19.36 -14.30
C ASN A 80 12.67 -19.84 -13.02
N CYS A 81 11.35 -19.66 -12.90
CA CYS A 81 10.62 -20.09 -11.71
C CYS A 81 10.58 -21.63 -11.63
N SER A 82 10.46 -22.36 -12.75
CA SER A 82 10.46 -23.82 -12.71
C SER A 82 11.81 -24.37 -12.24
N VAL A 83 12.92 -23.78 -12.69
CA VAL A 83 14.27 -24.15 -12.21
C VAL A 83 14.42 -23.82 -10.71
N LYS A 84 13.91 -22.68 -10.27
CA LYS A 84 14.00 -22.24 -8.87
C LYS A 84 13.33 -23.22 -7.92
N ILE A 85 12.09 -23.65 -8.22
CA ILE A 85 11.33 -24.55 -7.35
C ILE A 85 11.94 -25.96 -7.27
N ASP A 86 12.65 -26.39 -8.31
CA ASP A 86 13.27 -27.72 -8.33
C ASP A 86 14.65 -27.74 -7.67
N ARG A 87 15.34 -26.59 -7.63
CA ARG A 87 16.63 -26.47 -6.96
C ARG A 87 16.54 -26.31 -5.45
N ASP A 88 15.41 -25.82 -4.95
CA ASP A 88 15.18 -25.63 -3.52
C ASP A 88 13.81 -26.17 -3.10
N PRO A 89 13.63 -27.50 -3.13
CA PRO A 89 12.35 -28.12 -2.82
C PRO A 89 11.89 -27.91 -1.37
N ASN A 90 12.79 -27.58 -0.46
CA ASN A 90 12.46 -27.32 0.95
C ASN A 90 11.75 -25.97 1.12
N SER A 91 12.17 -24.95 0.40
CA SER A 91 11.52 -23.65 0.39
C SER A 91 10.24 -23.61 -0.47
N PHE A 92 10.09 -24.56 -1.40
CA PHE A 92 8.93 -24.67 -2.29
C PHE A 92 8.16 -25.96 -2.06
N SER A 93 7.42 -26.02 -0.95
CA SER A 93 6.61 -27.18 -0.58
C SER A 93 5.45 -27.44 -1.55
N VAL A 94 4.89 -28.63 -1.51
CA VAL A 94 3.68 -29.02 -2.27
C VAL A 94 2.53 -28.05 -2.00
N ASP A 95 2.28 -27.71 -0.74
CA ASP A 95 1.19 -26.83 -0.32
C ASP A 95 1.39 -25.41 -0.87
N LEU A 96 2.63 -24.90 -0.83
CA LEU A 96 2.95 -23.60 -1.39
C LEU A 96 2.71 -23.56 -2.91
N LEU A 97 3.13 -24.59 -3.63
CA LEU A 97 2.92 -24.65 -5.08
C LEU A 97 1.44 -24.79 -5.45
N ASN A 98 0.67 -25.53 -4.68
CA ASN A 98 -0.78 -25.62 -4.82
C ASN A 98 -1.44 -24.26 -4.55
N SER A 99 -1.02 -23.53 -3.53
CA SER A 99 -1.54 -22.18 -3.25
C SER A 99 -1.25 -21.21 -4.39
N TRP A 100 -0.04 -21.26 -4.98
CA TRP A 100 0.32 -20.45 -6.16
C TRP A 100 -0.57 -20.76 -7.36
N LYS A 101 -0.84 -22.04 -7.61
CA LYS A 101 -1.72 -22.47 -8.70
C LYS A 101 -3.13 -21.92 -8.52
N ILE A 102 -3.74 -22.14 -7.33
CA ILE A 102 -5.09 -21.66 -7.02
C ILE A 102 -5.18 -20.15 -7.18
N GLU A 103 -4.21 -19.41 -6.64
CA GLU A 103 -4.21 -17.95 -6.72
C GLU A 103 -4.02 -17.45 -8.16
N ALA A 104 -3.19 -18.11 -8.97
CA ALA A 104 -2.99 -17.76 -10.36
C ALA A 104 -4.26 -17.98 -11.21
N GLU A 105 -4.97 -19.10 -10.99
CA GLU A 105 -6.24 -19.40 -11.63
C GLU A 105 -7.35 -18.43 -11.20
N ARG A 106 -7.41 -18.10 -9.90
CA ARG A 106 -8.33 -17.09 -9.36
C ARG A 106 -8.11 -15.73 -10.02
N LYS A 107 -6.86 -15.28 -10.15
CA LYS A 107 -6.51 -14.02 -10.84
C LYS A 107 -6.93 -14.05 -12.30
N ALA A 108 -6.64 -15.14 -13.04
CA ALA A 108 -7.04 -15.27 -14.43
C ALA A 108 -8.57 -15.20 -14.59
N THR A 109 -9.33 -15.81 -13.68
CA THR A 109 -10.80 -15.72 -13.67
C THR A 109 -11.28 -14.28 -13.44
N LEU A 110 -10.66 -13.55 -12.50
CA LEU A 110 -11.01 -12.17 -12.21
C LEU A 110 -10.67 -11.19 -13.34
N GLU A 111 -9.63 -11.48 -14.11
CA GLU A 111 -9.16 -10.68 -15.25
C GLU A 111 -9.95 -10.98 -16.53
N LEU A 112 -10.62 -12.13 -16.62
CA LEU A 112 -11.34 -12.56 -17.82
C LEU A 112 -12.40 -11.53 -18.23
N GLY A 113 -12.32 -11.08 -19.48
CA GLY A 113 -13.23 -10.08 -20.04
C GLY A 113 -13.02 -8.65 -19.54
N LYS A 114 -12.05 -8.39 -18.68
CA LYS A 114 -11.73 -7.03 -18.21
C LYS A 114 -10.72 -6.37 -19.16
N LYS A 115 -11.02 -5.12 -19.51
CA LYS A 115 -10.07 -4.26 -20.22
C LYS A 115 -8.95 -3.85 -19.26
N LEU A 116 -7.70 -3.99 -19.70
CA LEU A 116 -6.57 -3.37 -18.97
C LEU A 116 -6.71 -1.84 -19.11
N PRO A 117 -6.42 -1.08 -18.04
CA PRO A 117 -6.38 0.37 -18.15
C PRO A 117 -5.33 0.79 -19.17
N SER A 118 -5.61 1.86 -19.93
CA SER A 118 -4.59 2.49 -20.76
C SER A 118 -3.48 3.08 -19.88
N ASP A 119 -2.33 3.38 -20.45
CA ASP A 119 -1.22 4.00 -19.70
C ASP A 119 -1.66 5.32 -19.07
N GLU A 120 -2.49 6.11 -19.76
CA GLU A 120 -3.06 7.36 -19.24
C GLU A 120 -4.03 7.12 -18.06
N GLU A 121 -4.91 6.12 -18.17
CA GLU A 121 -5.80 5.72 -17.07
C GLU A 121 -5.01 5.21 -15.87
N ALA A 122 -3.97 4.41 -16.09
CA ALA A 122 -3.10 3.89 -15.04
C ALA A 122 -2.34 5.03 -14.32
N VAL A 123 -1.79 5.99 -15.06
CA VAL A 123 -1.11 7.18 -14.51
C VAL A 123 -2.11 8.03 -13.72
N SER A 124 -3.32 8.24 -14.23
CA SER A 124 -4.37 9.00 -13.54
C SER A 124 -4.76 8.34 -12.22
N LEU A 125 -4.99 7.03 -12.21
CA LEU A 125 -5.32 6.27 -10.99
C LEU A 125 -4.18 6.32 -9.96
N LEU A 126 -2.94 6.19 -10.42
CA LEU A 126 -1.75 6.24 -9.55
C LEU A 126 -1.59 7.65 -8.95
N THR A 127 -1.76 8.68 -9.77
CA THR A 127 -1.70 10.08 -9.33
C THR A 127 -2.78 10.37 -8.29
N ALA A 128 -4.02 9.95 -8.54
CA ALA A 128 -5.12 10.13 -7.60
C ALA A 128 -4.85 9.41 -6.26
N ALA A 129 -4.32 8.18 -6.30
CA ALA A 129 -3.96 7.42 -5.10
C ALA A 129 -2.84 8.10 -4.31
N LEU A 130 -1.78 8.57 -4.97
CA LEU A 130 -0.67 9.27 -4.33
C LEU A 130 -1.12 10.61 -3.73
N THR A 131 -1.92 11.39 -4.45
CA THR A 131 -2.46 12.67 -3.97
C THR A 131 -3.36 12.46 -2.75
N GLY A 132 -4.23 11.46 -2.78
CA GLY A 132 -5.07 11.10 -1.65
C GLY A 132 -4.27 10.72 -0.40
N HIS A 133 -3.23 9.90 -0.55
CA HIS A 133 -2.33 9.54 0.55
C HIS A 133 -1.57 10.74 1.11
N THR A 134 -1.03 11.59 0.24
CA THR A 134 -0.27 12.78 0.64
C THR A 134 -1.17 13.75 1.41
N ASN A 135 -2.37 14.03 0.92
CA ASN A 135 -3.33 14.90 1.59
C ASN A 135 -3.75 14.36 2.96
N ASN A 136 -4.00 13.06 3.08
CA ASN A 136 -4.32 12.43 4.35
C ASN A 136 -3.15 12.49 5.35
N ALA A 137 -1.92 12.26 4.89
CA ALA A 137 -0.72 12.37 5.72
C ALA A 137 -0.52 13.81 6.23
N ILE A 138 -0.60 14.80 5.34
CA ILE A 138 -0.49 16.22 5.70
C ILE A 138 -1.60 16.62 6.68
N THR A 139 -2.85 16.24 6.42
CA THR A 139 -3.98 16.53 7.31
C THR A 139 -3.77 15.92 8.70
N ASN A 140 -3.24 14.70 8.79
CA ASN A 140 -2.94 14.07 10.07
C ASN A 140 -1.80 14.76 10.82
N VAL A 141 -0.74 15.18 10.12
CA VAL A 141 0.37 15.94 10.72
C VAL A 141 -0.13 17.28 11.27
N ILE A 142 -0.91 18.02 10.49
CA ILE A 142 -1.51 19.30 10.91
C ILE A 142 -2.40 19.08 12.15
N ARG A 143 -3.30 18.10 12.10
CA ARG A 143 -4.20 17.79 13.22
C ARG A 143 -3.44 17.44 14.50
N ASN A 144 -2.39 16.62 14.40
CA ASN A 144 -1.58 16.23 15.55
C ASN A 144 -0.77 17.42 16.10
N SER A 145 -0.24 18.27 15.24
CA SER A 145 0.45 19.49 15.61
C SER A 145 -0.49 20.44 16.34
N HIS A 146 -1.70 20.69 15.82
CA HIS A 146 -2.71 21.53 16.48
C HIS A 146 -3.10 20.99 17.86
N LYS A 147 -3.31 19.66 17.97
CA LYS A 147 -3.64 19.04 19.24
C LYS A 147 -2.53 19.23 20.27
N ALA A 148 -1.27 19.06 19.89
CA ALA A 148 -0.12 19.28 20.77
C ALA A 148 -0.01 20.74 21.20
N THR A 149 -0.21 21.69 20.29
CA THR A 149 -0.18 23.13 20.58
C THR A 149 -1.33 23.52 21.50
N ASN A 150 -2.55 23.07 21.24
CA ASN A 150 -3.70 23.34 22.12
C ASN A 150 -3.45 22.84 23.53
N THR A 151 -2.96 21.59 23.67
CA THR A 151 -2.63 21.02 24.99
C THR A 151 -1.52 21.82 25.70
N ALA A 152 -0.51 22.25 24.97
CA ALA A 152 0.57 23.07 25.54
C ALA A 152 0.04 24.43 26.04
N LEU A 153 -0.81 25.10 25.25
CA LEU A 153 -1.40 26.37 25.65
C LEU A 153 -2.37 26.24 26.83
N GLU A 154 -3.18 25.18 26.88
CA GLU A 154 -4.06 24.89 28.02
C GLU A 154 -3.29 24.55 29.30
N ASN A 155 -2.13 23.90 29.16
CA ASN A 155 -1.25 23.61 30.30
C ASN A 155 -0.55 24.86 30.88
N LEU A 156 -0.33 25.90 30.05
CA LEU A 156 0.22 27.16 30.50
C LEU A 156 -0.76 27.92 31.41
N ASP A 157 -2.04 27.85 31.05
CA ASP A 157 -3.10 28.40 31.92
C ASP A 157 -4.40 27.57 31.82
N PRO A 158 -4.68 26.72 32.81
CA PRO A 158 -5.86 25.85 32.83
C PRO A 158 -7.22 26.57 32.83
N ARG A 159 -7.24 27.90 33.03
CA ARG A 159 -8.46 28.71 32.97
C ARG A 159 -8.94 28.96 31.55
N PHE A 160 -8.10 28.64 30.55
CA PHE A 160 -8.46 28.74 29.13
C PHE A 160 -8.69 27.37 28.51
N GLN A 161 -9.61 27.35 27.57
CA GLN A 161 -9.76 26.28 26.63
C GLN A 161 -9.30 26.78 25.24
N VAL A 162 -8.47 26.01 24.55
CA VAL A 162 -7.92 26.41 23.26
C VAL A 162 -8.58 25.58 22.16
N GLN A 163 -9.11 26.25 21.15
CA GLN A 163 -9.57 25.64 19.90
C GLN A 163 -8.69 26.11 18.76
N SER A 164 -8.37 25.20 17.85
CA SER A 164 -7.62 25.53 16.64
C SER A 164 -8.39 25.13 15.40
N SER A 165 -8.32 25.97 14.39
CA SER A 165 -8.81 25.69 13.06
C SER A 165 -7.73 25.96 12.02
N TYR A 166 -7.77 25.22 10.90
CA TYR A 166 -6.85 25.43 9.77
C TYR A 166 -7.64 25.64 8.51
N ASN A 167 -7.41 26.76 7.86
CA ASN A 167 -8.06 27.09 6.61
C ASN A 167 -7.10 27.89 5.71
N ASN A 168 -6.99 27.51 4.45
CA ASN A 168 -6.19 28.18 3.42
C ASN A 168 -4.74 28.50 3.83
N GLY A 169 -4.07 27.58 4.51
CA GLY A 169 -2.69 27.79 4.96
C GLY A 169 -2.55 28.55 6.29
N ILE A 170 -3.65 29.05 6.86
CA ILE A 170 -3.67 29.81 8.11
C ILE A 170 -4.20 28.93 9.24
N THR A 171 -3.43 28.90 10.35
CA THR A 171 -3.88 28.28 11.59
C THR A 171 -4.37 29.36 12.54
N THR A 172 -5.64 29.27 12.93
CA THR A 172 -6.25 30.17 13.90
C THR A 172 -6.40 29.44 15.25
N PHE A 173 -5.91 30.05 16.32
CA PHE A 173 -6.11 29.59 17.70
C PHE A 173 -7.10 30.52 18.38
N THR A 174 -8.17 29.97 18.94
CA THR A 174 -9.17 30.71 19.69
C THR A 174 -9.07 30.29 21.16
N LEU A 175 -8.85 31.26 22.03
CA LEU A 175 -8.80 31.05 23.47
C LEU A 175 -10.15 31.43 24.09
N HIS A 176 -10.77 30.49 24.74
CA HIS A 176 -12.02 30.69 25.49
C HIS A 176 -11.70 30.72 26.99
N ALA A 177 -11.94 31.82 27.66
CA ALA A 177 -11.85 31.88 29.11
C ALA A 177 -12.98 31.05 29.75
N LYS A 178 -12.66 30.15 30.65
CA LYS A 178 -13.65 29.35 31.42
C LYS A 178 -14.35 30.16 32.50
N GLU A 179 -13.76 31.27 32.91
CA GLU A 179 -14.26 32.19 33.94
C GLU A 179 -13.90 33.63 33.56
N ASN A 180 -14.44 34.63 34.27
CA ASN A 180 -14.05 36.04 34.09
C ASN A 180 -12.61 36.22 34.59
N VAL A 181 -11.65 36.09 33.73
CA VAL A 181 -10.21 36.22 34.01
C VAL A 181 -9.66 37.43 33.32
N PRO A 182 -8.95 38.34 34.01
CA PRO A 182 -8.20 39.38 33.36
C PRO A 182 -7.06 38.75 32.52
N ILE A 183 -7.04 39.02 31.21
CA ILE A 183 -6.04 38.50 30.29
C ILE A 183 -5.01 39.57 30.02
N ALA A 184 -3.74 39.27 30.30
CA ALA A 184 -2.60 40.03 29.79
C ALA A 184 -1.72 39.05 29.01
N MET A 185 -1.78 39.13 27.68
CA MET A 185 -1.00 38.27 26.80
C MET A 185 -0.32 39.11 25.73
N THR A 186 0.99 38.98 25.60
CA THR A 186 1.76 39.68 24.58
C THR A 186 2.19 38.66 23.54
N VAL A 187 1.82 38.88 22.27
CA VAL A 187 2.23 38.07 21.14
C VAL A 187 3.11 38.91 20.25
N PHE A 188 4.19 38.32 19.76
CA PHE A 188 5.11 38.96 18.86
C PHE A 188 4.91 38.41 17.45
N ASN A 189 4.94 39.27 16.44
CA ASN A 189 4.98 38.85 15.04
C ASN A 189 6.43 38.63 14.57
N LYS A 190 6.63 38.20 13.31
CA LYS A 190 7.96 38.02 12.70
C LYS A 190 8.86 39.27 12.71
N LYS A 191 8.30 40.43 12.98
CA LYS A 191 9.01 41.71 13.03
C LYS A 191 9.23 42.21 14.46
N ASP A 192 9.09 41.34 15.47
CA ASP A 192 9.22 41.64 16.89
C ASP A 192 8.32 42.81 17.39
N ASN A 193 7.21 43.07 16.72
CA ASN A 193 6.22 44.00 17.17
C ASN A 193 5.24 43.32 18.14
N PRO A 194 5.13 43.77 19.38
CA PRO A 194 4.15 43.23 20.32
C PRO A 194 2.73 43.63 19.91
N TYR A 195 1.82 42.64 19.85
CA TYR A 195 0.40 42.91 19.75
C TYR A 195 -0.19 43.04 21.17
N ASP A 196 -0.91 44.13 21.41
CA ASP A 196 -1.66 44.29 22.67
C ASP A 196 -2.97 43.51 22.58
N PHE A 197 -2.92 42.25 23.01
CA PHE A 197 -4.06 41.34 23.01
C PHE A 197 -5.23 41.85 23.82
N LYS A 198 -4.97 42.54 24.94
CA LYS A 198 -6.00 43.11 25.79
C LYS A 198 -6.82 44.15 25.02
N LYS A 199 -6.14 45.01 24.26
CA LYS A 199 -6.78 46.03 23.46
C LYS A 199 -7.57 45.45 22.29
N LEU A 200 -7.04 44.43 21.63
CA LEU A 200 -7.72 43.73 20.54
C LEU A 200 -8.95 42.95 21.02
N PHE A 201 -8.85 42.33 22.20
CA PHE A 201 -9.96 41.59 22.82
C PHE A 201 -11.09 42.50 23.29
N GLU A 202 -10.74 43.63 23.91
CA GLU A 202 -11.70 44.67 24.36
C GLU A 202 -12.43 45.31 23.15
N GLN A 203 -11.80 45.34 21.97
CA GLN A 203 -12.38 45.86 20.74
C GLN A 203 -13.17 44.81 19.94
N GLY A 204 -13.27 43.57 20.41
CA GLY A 204 -13.96 42.48 19.73
C GLY A 204 -13.30 42.10 18.36
N GLN A 205 -12.02 42.41 18.19
CA GLN A 205 -11.26 42.06 16.98
C GLN A 205 -10.63 40.68 17.12
N SER A 206 -10.72 39.85 16.07
CA SER A 206 -9.98 38.62 15.96
C SER A 206 -8.60 38.90 15.41
N LEU A 207 -7.57 38.28 16.00
CA LEU A 207 -6.21 38.31 15.51
C LEU A 207 -5.92 37.01 14.76
N GLU A 208 -5.55 37.12 13.47
CA GLU A 208 -5.03 36.01 12.71
C GLU A 208 -3.50 35.94 12.88
N ILE A 209 -3.01 34.82 13.39
CA ILE A 209 -1.58 34.59 13.63
C ILE A 209 -1.12 33.48 12.69
N GLU A 210 -0.13 33.77 11.85
CA GLU A 210 0.51 32.75 11.01
C GLU A 210 1.37 31.80 11.87
N SER A 211 1.38 30.52 11.48
CA SER A 211 2.13 29.46 12.21
C SER A 211 3.65 29.64 12.09
N GLY A 212 4.25 30.47 12.77
CA GLY A 212 5.67 30.84 12.78
C GLY A 212 5.91 32.11 13.55
N ASP A 213 4.83 32.81 13.82
CA ASP A 213 4.87 34.08 14.55
C ASP A 213 4.56 33.93 16.06
N LEU A 214 4.22 32.73 16.53
CA LEU A 214 3.99 32.45 17.94
C LEU A 214 5.31 32.27 18.69
N ARG A 215 5.77 33.32 19.34
CA ARG A 215 6.77 33.27 20.39
C ARG A 215 6.08 33.53 21.73
N LEU A 216 5.91 32.47 22.52
CA LEU A 216 5.44 32.62 23.90
C LEU A 216 6.65 32.89 24.78
N GLU A 217 6.96 34.13 25.02
CA GLU A 217 7.88 34.54 26.09
C GLU A 217 7.08 34.86 27.36
N GLY A 218 7.18 33.95 28.31
CA GLY A 218 6.83 34.10 29.71
C GLY A 218 5.52 34.81 30.02
N SER A 219 4.40 34.08 30.10
CA SER A 219 3.16 34.62 30.66
C SER A 219 3.34 34.96 32.15
N LYS A 220 3.55 36.20 32.48
CA LYS A 220 3.25 36.71 33.84
C LYS A 220 1.75 36.98 33.88
N LEU A 221 1.00 36.06 34.45
CA LEU A 221 -0.33 36.34 34.93
C LEU A 221 -0.22 37.32 36.09
N LEU A 222 -0.60 38.55 35.84
CA LEU A 222 -0.82 39.53 36.91
C LEU A 222 -2.21 39.25 37.43
N GLY A 223 -2.27 38.77 38.70
CA GLY A 223 -3.48 38.62 39.49
C GLY A 223 -4.09 39.98 39.80
#